data_8f45ae65923bf6a373ca0309c79034d1
#
_entry.id   8f45ae65923bf6a373ca0309c79034d1
#
_cell.length_a   1.000
_cell.length_b   1.000
_cell.length_c   1.000
_cell.angle_alpha   90.00
_cell.angle_beta   90.00
_cell.angle_gamma   90.00
#
_symmetry.space_group_name_H-M   'P 1'
#
loop_
_entity.id
_entity.type
_entity.pdbx_description
1 polymer ?
#
loop_
_entity_poly.entity_id
_entity_poly.type
_entity_poly.pdbx_seq_one_letter_code
_entity_poly.pdbx_strand_id
1 'polypeptide(L)'
;MKSNTFKTLGLIALISFAPITSSYAKDNSIPDPFAALRGGQQQSAPQNQSAADAPKAQGAARDAAPVPVVIPSPPEFDAKSWVLMDYYSGRVITAHNQDERIWPASLTKMMTAYVIGMELKAGRLHMEDEVTIPENAWAKNYSDSSKMFIEVGKTIKVGDLLRGIIIQSGNDACVAMAVHLAGTEEGFVSVMNSYAQKLGLKNTHFSNVHGLYDENNYSTAYDMALMGRAVIRDLPGEYPLYSQKEFTFNGIKQMNRNRLLWDKTLNVDGIKTGHLSEVGFNLVTSAVKGNMRLIASVIGAKSDKDRAADNRALLLYGFNYFELYTPFASAKSLLTRKVRMGDKGEVALGLENNLSLLIPRGSQQKISVSYRLKSPEFTAPIKKGTVLGALDVRLDKDLLSSAPLIALDDVGEGGFFSRTWDRIMMFFTGGGETEIKSDEKK
;
A
#
# COMPACT_ATOMS: atom_id res chain seq x y z
N MET A 1 -59.99 -45.70 5.11
CA MET A 1 -60.81 -45.11 4.05
C MET A 1 -60.39 -43.67 3.84
N LYS A 2 -60.15 -43.32 2.60
CA LYS A 2 -59.79 -42.01 2.01
C LYS A 2 -58.39 -41.44 2.27
N SER A 3 -57.53 -41.78 1.36
CA SER A 3 -56.30 -41.18 0.91
C SER A 3 -56.53 -39.68 0.52
N ASN A 4 -55.65 -38.79 0.96
CA ASN A 4 -55.49 -37.48 0.35
C ASN A 4 -54.03 -37.25 0.06
N THR A 5 -53.70 -37.39 -1.21
CA THR A 5 -52.42 -37.11 -1.84
C THR A 5 -52.26 -35.60 -2.02
N PHE A 6 -51.34 -34.98 -1.32
CA PHE A 6 -50.90 -33.59 -1.61
C PHE A 6 -49.76 -33.62 -2.63
N LYS A 7 -50.05 -33.12 -3.82
CA LYS A 7 -49.07 -32.80 -4.85
C LYS A 7 -48.35 -31.50 -4.49
N THR A 8 -47.08 -31.61 -4.20
CA THR A 8 -46.21 -30.42 -4.05
C THR A 8 -45.70 -30.05 -5.43
N LEU A 9 -46.16 -28.90 -5.94
CA LEU A 9 -45.58 -28.25 -7.12
C LEU A 9 -44.28 -27.59 -6.70
N GLY A 10 -43.15 -28.07 -7.22
CA GLY A 10 -41.84 -27.42 -7.09
C GLY A 10 -41.75 -26.23 -8.06
N LEU A 11 -41.68 -25.04 -7.51
CA LEU A 11 -41.36 -23.83 -8.24
C LEU A 11 -39.84 -23.72 -8.34
N ILE A 12 -39.26 -24.05 -9.50
CA ILE A 12 -37.85 -23.80 -9.80
C ILE A 12 -37.70 -22.33 -10.16
N ALA A 13 -37.20 -21.51 -9.23
CA ALA A 13 -36.79 -20.16 -9.52
C ALA A 13 -35.44 -20.18 -10.23
N LEU A 14 -35.44 -19.92 -11.52
CA LEU A 14 -34.23 -19.63 -12.29
C LEU A 14 -33.66 -18.26 -11.83
N ILE A 15 -32.63 -18.28 -11.00
CA ILE A 15 -31.86 -17.09 -10.70
C ILE A 15 -30.89 -16.87 -11.86
N SER A 16 -31.23 -15.94 -12.73
CA SER A 16 -30.33 -15.45 -13.77
C SER A 16 -29.21 -14.61 -13.11
N PHE A 17 -27.99 -15.13 -13.11
CA PHE A 17 -26.81 -14.36 -12.78
C PHE A 17 -26.55 -13.36 -13.92
N ALA A 18 -26.90 -12.10 -13.69
CA ALA A 18 -26.36 -11.00 -14.50
C ALA A 18 -24.91 -10.73 -14.07
N PRO A 19 -23.98 -10.55 -15.00
CA PRO A 19 -22.62 -10.16 -14.64
C PRO A 19 -22.66 -8.74 -14.09
N ILE A 20 -22.24 -8.56 -12.84
CA ILE A 20 -21.99 -7.24 -12.26
C ILE A 20 -20.74 -6.70 -12.94
N THR A 21 -20.94 -5.91 -13.99
CA THR A 21 -19.91 -5.04 -14.54
C THR A 21 -19.73 -3.90 -13.57
N SER A 22 -18.72 -4.00 -12.71
CA SER A 22 -18.23 -2.90 -11.89
C SER A 22 -17.67 -1.81 -12.80
N SER A 23 -18.48 -0.83 -13.13
CA SER A 23 -18.03 0.43 -13.71
C SER A 23 -17.40 1.26 -12.60
N TYR A 24 -16.08 1.12 -12.41
CA TYR A 24 -15.32 2.15 -11.72
C TYR A 24 -15.32 3.40 -12.60
N ALA A 25 -16.20 4.34 -12.30
CA ALA A 25 -16.09 5.70 -12.79
C ALA A 25 -14.73 6.23 -12.33
N LYS A 26 -13.86 6.57 -13.30
CA LYS A 26 -12.64 7.31 -13.05
C LYS A 26 -13.04 8.72 -12.62
N ASP A 27 -13.08 8.97 -11.33
CA ASP A 27 -13.02 10.34 -10.82
C ASP A 27 -11.55 10.80 -10.91
N ASN A 28 -11.23 11.55 -11.98
CA ASN A 28 -9.91 12.10 -12.26
C ASN A 28 -9.68 13.44 -11.56
N SER A 29 -10.42 13.77 -10.51
CA SER A 29 -10.39 15.07 -9.87
C SER A 29 -9.56 15.12 -8.56
N ILE A 30 -8.70 14.14 -8.27
CA ILE A 30 -7.75 14.27 -7.15
C ILE A 30 -6.60 15.14 -7.63
N PRO A 31 -6.42 16.38 -7.11
CA PRO A 31 -5.29 17.23 -7.49
C PRO A 31 -3.97 16.55 -7.12
N ASP A 32 -3.01 16.59 -8.06
CA ASP A 32 -1.63 16.14 -7.82
C ASP A 32 -1.03 16.96 -6.67
N PRO A 33 -0.72 16.35 -5.50
CA PRO A 33 -0.17 17.09 -4.36
C PRO A 33 1.22 17.68 -4.65
N PHE A 34 1.83 17.33 -5.79
CA PHE A 34 3.12 17.88 -6.24
C PHE A 34 2.97 19.00 -7.29
N ALA A 35 1.76 19.30 -7.78
CA ALA A 35 1.55 20.38 -8.74
C ALA A 35 1.90 21.76 -8.15
N ALA A 36 1.69 21.97 -6.85
CA ALA A 36 2.03 23.20 -6.15
C ALA A 36 3.54 23.44 -6.00
N LEU A 37 4.38 22.41 -6.12
CA LEU A 37 5.84 22.54 -6.05
C LEU A 37 6.49 22.79 -7.41
N ARG A 38 5.76 22.73 -8.52
CA ARG A 38 6.25 22.96 -9.89
C ARG A 38 5.96 24.35 -10.42
N GLY A 39 5.25 25.19 -9.69
CA GLY A 39 4.89 26.56 -10.06
C GLY A 39 5.69 27.60 -9.30
N GLY A 40 6.99 27.78 -9.60
CA GLY A 40 7.77 28.83 -8.97
C GLY A 40 9.13 29.06 -9.61
N GLN A 41 9.17 30.07 -10.47
CA GLN A 41 10.36 30.83 -10.92
C GLN A 41 11.14 30.27 -12.12
N GLN A 42 10.68 30.73 -13.29
CA GLN A 42 11.60 31.18 -14.34
C GLN A 42 12.31 32.42 -13.85
N GLN A 43 13.60 32.30 -13.56
CA GLN A 43 14.53 33.43 -13.60
C GLN A 43 15.59 33.17 -14.64
N SER A 44 15.68 34.09 -15.56
CA SER A 44 16.59 34.23 -16.67
C SER A 44 18.05 34.10 -16.26
N ALA A 45 18.77 33.27 -17.03
CA ALA A 45 20.23 33.21 -17.00
C ALA A 45 20.85 34.45 -17.67
N PRO A 46 21.93 35.00 -17.15
CA PRO A 46 22.82 35.87 -17.91
C PRO A 46 23.84 35.04 -18.68
N GLN A 47 23.93 35.29 -19.97
CA GLN A 47 25.08 34.92 -20.80
C GLN A 47 26.33 35.69 -20.35
N ASN A 48 27.46 35.01 -20.15
CA ASN A 48 28.76 35.50 -20.59
C ASN A 48 29.85 34.42 -20.59
N GLN A 49 30.33 34.09 -21.73
CA GLN A 49 31.68 34.22 -22.34
C GLN A 49 32.85 33.56 -21.64
N SER A 50 33.53 32.82 -22.49
CA SER A 50 34.96 32.71 -22.67
C SER A 50 35.64 31.42 -22.24
N ALA A 51 36.14 30.79 -23.28
CA ALA A 51 37.01 29.61 -23.25
C ALA A 51 38.40 29.92 -22.65
N ALA A 52 38.94 28.96 -21.93
CA ALA A 52 40.39 28.74 -21.88
C ALA A 52 40.69 27.33 -21.36
N ASP A 53 41.39 26.59 -22.16
CA ASP A 53 42.30 25.45 -21.92
C ASP A 53 42.22 24.66 -20.60
N ALA A 54 41.76 23.39 -20.73
CA ALA A 54 42.06 22.35 -19.76
C ALA A 54 42.83 21.20 -20.45
N PRO A 55 43.89 20.68 -19.85
CA PRO A 55 44.72 19.66 -20.46
C PRO A 55 44.05 18.31 -20.51
N LYS A 56 44.19 17.62 -21.65
CA LYS A 56 43.78 16.22 -21.86
C LYS A 56 44.52 15.30 -20.88
N ALA A 57 43.84 14.84 -19.84
CA ALA A 57 44.25 13.68 -19.10
C ALA A 57 43.66 12.44 -19.78
N GLN A 58 44.48 11.77 -20.58
CA GLN A 58 44.26 10.38 -20.98
C GLN A 58 44.52 9.50 -19.74
N GLY A 59 43.45 9.19 -19.03
CA GLY A 59 43.41 8.13 -18.04
C GLY A 59 42.43 7.08 -18.52
N ALA A 60 42.95 5.96 -19.05
CA ALA A 60 42.16 4.78 -19.33
C ALA A 60 41.43 4.35 -18.03
N ALA A 61 40.17 4.61 -17.92
CA ALA A 61 39.31 3.99 -16.92
C ALA A 61 39.34 2.47 -17.18
N ARG A 62 40.11 1.75 -16.38
CA ARG A 62 39.96 0.30 -16.28
C ARG A 62 38.52 0.08 -15.79
N ASP A 63 37.70 -0.58 -16.59
CA ASP A 63 36.41 -1.15 -16.15
C ASP A 63 36.75 -2.11 -14.99
N ALA A 64 36.68 -1.61 -13.79
CA ALA A 64 36.72 -2.46 -12.60
C ALA A 64 35.40 -3.24 -12.62
N ALA A 65 35.48 -4.54 -12.69
CA ALA A 65 34.34 -5.42 -12.53
C ALA A 65 33.56 -4.99 -11.28
N PRO A 66 32.23 -4.87 -11.34
CA PRO A 66 31.45 -4.41 -10.20
C PRO A 66 31.72 -5.31 -9.00
N VAL A 67 32.19 -4.72 -7.93
CA VAL A 67 32.42 -5.42 -6.65
C VAL A 67 31.05 -5.97 -6.20
N PRO A 68 30.94 -7.28 -5.93
CA PRO A 68 29.68 -7.85 -5.45
C PRO A 68 29.25 -7.11 -4.17
N VAL A 69 28.05 -6.53 -4.17
CA VAL A 69 27.51 -5.91 -2.97
C VAL A 69 27.16 -7.02 -1.99
N VAL A 70 27.97 -7.18 -0.96
CA VAL A 70 27.69 -8.12 0.13
C VAL A 70 26.67 -7.46 1.05
N ILE A 71 25.46 -8.00 1.09
CA ILE A 71 24.44 -7.59 2.06
C ILE A 71 24.72 -8.39 3.33
N PRO A 72 24.97 -7.73 4.48
CA PRO A 72 25.12 -8.43 5.74
C PRO A 72 23.81 -9.10 6.16
N SER A 73 23.89 -10.08 7.04
CA SER A 73 22.69 -10.65 7.67
C SER A 73 21.85 -9.54 8.29
N PRO A 74 20.50 -9.66 8.22
CA PRO A 74 19.62 -8.74 8.92
C PRO A 74 19.92 -8.72 10.42
N PRO A 75 19.61 -7.61 11.11
CA PRO A 75 19.74 -7.58 12.56
C PRO A 75 18.77 -8.57 13.21
N GLU A 76 19.18 -9.19 14.29
CA GLU A 76 18.36 -10.09 15.11
C GLU A 76 18.01 -9.38 16.43
N PHE A 77 16.83 -9.68 16.96
CA PHE A 77 16.26 -9.07 18.17
C PHE A 77 15.64 -10.11 19.08
N ASP A 78 15.52 -9.75 20.34
CA ASP A 78 14.76 -10.54 21.33
C ASP A 78 13.24 -10.36 21.24
N ALA A 79 12.75 -9.53 20.31
CA ALA A 79 11.33 -9.38 20.06
C ALA A 79 10.71 -10.68 19.51
N LYS A 80 9.42 -10.94 19.80
CA LYS A 80 8.73 -12.18 19.40
C LYS A 80 8.63 -12.31 17.88
N SER A 81 8.30 -11.23 17.20
CA SER A 81 8.20 -11.22 15.73
C SER A 81 8.46 -9.83 15.16
N TRP A 82 8.97 -9.79 13.92
CA TRP A 82 9.15 -8.52 13.19
C TRP A 82 9.09 -8.69 11.68
N VAL A 83 8.84 -7.56 11.01
CA VAL A 83 8.83 -7.44 9.54
C VAL A 83 9.43 -6.07 9.17
N LEU A 84 10.27 -6.06 8.15
CA LEU A 84 10.64 -4.87 7.38
C LEU A 84 10.08 -4.99 5.97
N MET A 85 9.27 -4.03 5.53
CA MET A 85 8.53 -4.05 4.27
C MET A 85 8.82 -2.80 3.44
N ASP A 86 8.96 -2.97 2.13
CA ASP A 86 8.90 -1.87 1.18
C ASP A 86 7.46 -1.37 1.02
N TYR A 87 7.26 -0.08 1.18
CA TYR A 87 5.94 0.52 1.06
C TYR A 87 5.34 0.38 -0.35
N TYR A 88 6.14 0.59 -1.40
CA TYR A 88 5.62 0.65 -2.77
C TYR A 88 5.18 -0.71 -3.28
N SER A 89 6.01 -1.71 -3.16
CA SER A 89 5.72 -3.07 -3.63
C SER A 89 4.96 -3.92 -2.60
N GLY A 90 5.07 -3.62 -1.30
CA GLY A 90 4.62 -4.49 -0.22
C GLY A 90 5.54 -5.70 0.00
N ARG A 91 6.71 -5.73 -0.66
CA ARG A 91 7.67 -6.83 -0.51
C ARG A 91 8.33 -6.80 0.86
N VAL A 92 8.42 -7.97 1.48
CA VAL A 92 9.19 -8.16 2.72
C VAL A 92 10.68 -8.20 2.39
N ILE A 93 11.45 -7.38 3.09
CA ILE A 93 12.92 -7.31 2.98
C ILE A 93 13.54 -8.33 3.92
N THR A 94 13.07 -8.35 5.16
CA THR A 94 13.45 -9.32 6.19
C THR A 94 12.32 -9.46 7.18
N ALA A 95 12.22 -10.63 7.80
CA ALA A 95 11.22 -10.93 8.80
C ALA A 95 11.68 -12.05 9.74
N HIS A 96 11.02 -12.13 10.89
CA HIS A 96 11.14 -13.23 11.83
C HIS A 96 9.76 -13.51 12.41
N ASN A 97 9.32 -14.76 12.40
CA ASN A 97 8.01 -15.19 12.90
C ASN A 97 6.85 -14.30 12.44
N GLN A 98 6.92 -13.79 11.20
CA GLN A 98 6.03 -12.72 10.69
C GLN A 98 4.55 -13.06 10.72
N ASP A 99 4.21 -14.35 10.67
CA ASP A 99 2.84 -14.88 10.62
C ASP A 99 2.39 -15.47 11.98
N GLU A 100 3.22 -15.33 13.03
CA GLU A 100 2.85 -15.74 14.38
C GLU A 100 1.69 -14.87 14.88
N ARG A 101 0.61 -15.50 15.36
CA ARG A 101 -0.53 -14.80 15.94
C ARG A 101 -0.18 -14.24 17.31
N ILE A 102 -0.45 -12.98 17.47
CA ILE A 102 -0.24 -12.22 18.71
C ILE A 102 -1.45 -11.34 19.01
N TRP A 103 -1.56 -10.89 20.24
CA TRP A 103 -2.49 -9.83 20.59
C TRP A 103 -1.92 -8.47 20.18
N PRO A 104 -2.59 -7.73 19.28
CA PRO A 104 -2.05 -6.49 18.69
C PRO A 104 -1.97 -5.33 19.68
N ALA A 105 -2.65 -5.43 20.82
CA ALA A 105 -2.80 -4.31 21.75
C ALA A 105 -3.35 -3.07 21.03
N SER A 106 -2.90 -1.88 21.39
CA SER A 106 -3.33 -0.63 20.73
C SER A 106 -2.93 -0.47 19.26
N LEU A 107 -2.26 -1.45 18.64
CA LEU A 107 -2.13 -1.46 17.16
C LEU A 107 -3.50 -1.66 16.49
N THR A 108 -4.46 -2.28 17.17
CA THR A 108 -5.89 -2.35 16.78
C THR A 108 -6.43 -1.00 16.33
N LYS A 109 -6.00 0.08 16.99
CA LYS A 109 -6.44 1.45 16.69
C LYS A 109 -6.01 1.97 15.31
N MET A 110 -5.08 1.29 14.64
CA MET A 110 -4.80 1.60 13.23
C MET A 110 -6.01 1.28 12.37
N MET A 111 -6.69 0.15 12.63
CA MET A 111 -7.93 -0.19 11.92
C MET A 111 -9.08 0.73 12.31
N THR A 112 -9.22 1.06 13.59
CA THR A 112 -10.25 2.02 14.07
C THR A 112 -10.10 3.37 13.37
N ALA A 113 -8.88 3.93 13.37
CA ALA A 113 -8.60 5.18 12.68
C ALA A 113 -8.74 5.06 11.14
N TYR A 114 -8.45 3.89 10.58
CA TYR A 114 -8.62 3.62 9.16
C TYR A 114 -10.11 3.66 8.74
N VAL A 115 -10.99 3.03 9.51
CA VAL A 115 -12.45 3.07 9.24
C VAL A 115 -12.94 4.52 9.30
N ILE A 116 -12.56 5.27 10.33
CA ILE A 116 -12.91 6.70 10.47
C ILE A 116 -12.38 7.49 9.27
N GLY A 117 -11.12 7.28 8.89
CA GLY A 117 -10.50 7.95 7.72
C GLY A 117 -11.19 7.61 6.40
N MET A 118 -11.69 6.39 6.23
CA MET A 118 -12.45 6.01 5.03
C MET A 118 -13.82 6.71 4.96
N GLU A 119 -14.47 6.97 6.10
CA GLU A 119 -15.70 7.76 6.16
C GLU A 119 -15.43 9.25 5.82
N LEU A 120 -14.32 9.81 6.35
CA LEU A 120 -13.85 11.16 6.01
C LEU A 120 -13.55 11.28 4.51
N LYS A 121 -12.79 10.33 3.96
CA LYS A 121 -12.45 10.28 2.53
C LYS A 121 -13.69 10.18 1.62
N ALA A 122 -14.71 9.47 2.08
CA ALA A 122 -15.96 9.31 1.36
C ALA A 122 -16.91 10.52 1.49
N GLY A 123 -16.55 11.54 2.28
CA GLY A 123 -17.37 12.72 2.54
C GLY A 123 -18.65 12.44 3.35
N ARG A 124 -18.74 11.28 4.02
CA ARG A 124 -19.85 10.95 4.92
C ARG A 124 -19.60 11.40 6.35
N LEU A 125 -18.38 11.79 6.65
CA LEU A 125 -17.93 12.33 7.93
C LEU A 125 -17.00 13.51 7.66
N HIS A 126 -17.00 14.51 8.55
CA HIS A 126 -16.10 15.67 8.46
C HIS A 126 -15.36 15.87 9.78
N MET A 127 -14.18 16.46 9.73
CA MET A 127 -13.34 16.70 10.92
C MET A 127 -13.99 17.63 11.94
N GLU A 128 -14.92 18.50 11.48
CA GLU A 128 -15.63 19.46 12.31
C GLU A 128 -16.96 18.92 12.84
N ASP A 129 -17.40 17.74 12.41
CA ASP A 129 -18.61 17.11 12.91
C ASP A 129 -18.51 16.86 14.40
N GLU A 130 -19.62 17.02 15.11
CA GLU A 130 -19.70 16.93 16.56
C GLU A 130 -20.22 15.55 17.00
N VAL A 131 -19.53 14.95 17.95
CA VAL A 131 -19.86 13.65 18.54
C VAL A 131 -20.26 13.85 19.99
N THR A 132 -21.50 13.51 20.33
CA THR A 132 -21.94 13.43 21.74
C THR A 132 -21.40 12.16 22.37
N ILE A 133 -20.69 12.29 23.49
CA ILE A 133 -20.01 11.18 24.16
C ILE A 133 -21.02 10.32 24.93
N PRO A 134 -21.19 9.03 24.55
CA PRO A 134 -22.08 8.11 25.24
C PRO A 134 -21.46 7.61 26.54
N GLU A 135 -22.29 7.01 27.41
CA GLU A 135 -21.86 6.55 28.75
C GLU A 135 -20.75 5.48 28.68
N ASN A 136 -20.82 4.55 27.74
CA ASN A 136 -19.79 3.51 27.57
C ASN A 136 -18.44 4.06 27.08
N ALA A 137 -18.39 5.27 26.51
CA ALA A 137 -17.15 5.94 26.12
C ALA A 137 -16.58 6.87 27.21
N TRP A 138 -17.16 6.88 28.41
CA TRP A 138 -16.65 7.72 29.48
C TRP A 138 -15.25 7.31 29.93
N ALA A 139 -14.32 8.26 30.00
CA ALA A 139 -12.93 8.00 30.39
C ALA A 139 -12.75 7.27 31.72
N LYS A 140 -13.74 7.36 32.67
CA LYS A 140 -13.71 6.61 33.92
C LYS A 140 -13.77 5.10 33.75
N ASN A 141 -14.36 4.61 32.66
CA ASN A 141 -14.45 3.18 32.35
C ASN A 141 -13.08 2.58 31.95
N TYR A 142 -12.08 3.43 31.75
CA TYR A 142 -10.73 3.07 31.27
C TYR A 142 -9.65 3.48 32.29
N SER A 143 -9.88 3.29 33.60
CA SER A 143 -9.02 3.78 34.70
C SER A 143 -7.55 3.40 34.51
N ASP A 144 -7.26 2.14 34.14
CA ASP A 144 -5.93 1.56 34.10
C ASP A 144 -5.36 1.46 32.66
N SER A 145 -5.93 2.22 31.73
CA SER A 145 -5.54 2.16 30.32
C SER A 145 -5.45 3.55 29.69
N SER A 146 -5.00 3.59 28.44
CA SER A 146 -4.83 4.83 27.68
C SER A 146 -6.17 5.49 27.37
N LYS A 147 -6.29 6.78 27.66
CA LYS A 147 -7.52 7.56 27.45
C LYS A 147 -7.24 8.99 27.04
N MET A 148 -8.21 9.61 26.39
CA MET A 148 -8.22 11.01 26.00
C MET A 148 -8.81 11.91 27.09
N PHE A 149 -9.43 11.32 28.13
CA PHE A 149 -10.13 12.00 29.22
C PHE A 149 -11.42 12.70 28.78
N ILE A 150 -12.21 12.01 27.96
CA ILE A 150 -13.53 12.50 27.55
C ILE A 150 -14.60 12.22 28.61
N GLU A 151 -15.63 13.06 28.65
CA GLU A 151 -16.71 12.99 29.62
C GLU A 151 -18.06 12.75 28.96
N VAL A 152 -18.89 11.94 29.58
CA VAL A 152 -20.24 11.62 29.11
C VAL A 152 -21.09 12.87 28.90
N GLY A 153 -21.86 12.91 27.83
CA GLY A 153 -22.77 14.00 27.49
C GLY A 153 -22.08 15.26 26.94
N LYS A 154 -20.74 15.30 26.90
CA LYS A 154 -20.00 16.36 26.20
C LYS A 154 -20.01 16.13 24.71
N THR A 155 -19.88 17.21 23.97
CA THR A 155 -19.77 17.19 22.51
C THR A 155 -18.32 17.49 22.11
N ILE A 156 -17.73 16.64 21.27
CA ILE A 156 -16.32 16.73 20.86
C ILE A 156 -16.23 16.55 19.35
N LYS A 157 -15.40 17.34 18.68
CA LYS A 157 -15.18 17.24 17.25
C LYS A 157 -14.52 15.92 16.86
N VAL A 158 -14.91 15.36 15.71
CA VAL A 158 -14.29 14.16 15.11
C VAL A 158 -12.79 14.32 15.00
N GLY A 159 -12.29 15.48 14.56
CA GLY A 159 -10.87 15.75 14.41
C GLY A 159 -10.09 15.63 15.72
N ASP A 160 -10.68 16.00 16.84
CA ASP A 160 -10.05 15.88 18.16
C ASP A 160 -10.10 14.44 18.68
N LEU A 161 -11.23 13.74 18.48
CA LEU A 161 -11.33 12.31 18.80
C LEU A 161 -10.31 11.49 18.00
N LEU A 162 -10.15 11.77 16.70
CA LEU A 162 -9.18 11.09 15.85
C LEU A 162 -7.73 11.36 16.32
N ARG A 163 -7.39 12.59 16.70
CA ARG A 163 -6.09 12.89 17.34
C ARG A 163 -5.92 12.14 18.66
N GLY A 164 -6.95 12.08 19.47
CA GLY A 164 -6.97 11.30 20.72
C GLY A 164 -6.68 9.82 20.49
N ILE A 165 -7.27 9.21 19.46
CA ILE A 165 -7.04 7.81 19.07
C ILE A 165 -5.60 7.59 18.62
N ILE A 166 -5.10 8.45 17.73
CA ILE A 166 -3.79 8.28 17.09
C ILE A 166 -2.65 8.60 18.07
N ILE A 167 -2.68 9.77 18.70
CA ILE A 167 -1.56 10.32 19.47
C ILE A 167 -1.58 9.81 20.91
N GLN A 168 -2.72 9.97 21.59
CA GLN A 168 -2.89 9.60 23.00
C GLN A 168 -3.24 8.12 23.17
N SER A 169 -3.65 7.45 22.08
CA SER A 169 -4.12 6.06 22.13
C SER A 169 -5.39 5.88 22.99
N GLY A 170 -6.31 6.88 22.96
CA GLY A 170 -7.52 6.94 23.78
C GLY A 170 -8.48 5.80 23.48
N ASN A 171 -8.73 4.92 24.47
CA ASN A 171 -9.73 3.85 24.36
C ASN A 171 -11.14 4.43 24.35
N ASP A 172 -11.37 5.41 25.21
CA ASP A 172 -12.60 6.20 25.32
C ASP A 172 -12.99 6.84 23.96
N ALA A 173 -12.04 7.48 23.31
CA ALA A 173 -12.26 8.08 21.99
C ALA A 173 -12.57 7.04 20.90
N CYS A 174 -11.99 5.83 20.96
CA CYS A 174 -12.34 4.74 20.03
C CYS A 174 -13.80 4.34 20.15
N VAL A 175 -14.28 4.13 21.38
CA VAL A 175 -15.67 3.73 21.64
C VAL A 175 -16.65 4.84 21.25
N ALA A 176 -16.32 6.11 21.56
CA ALA A 176 -17.14 7.25 21.15
C ALA A 176 -17.34 7.29 19.63
N MET A 177 -16.26 7.14 18.86
CA MET A 177 -16.34 7.11 17.39
C MET A 177 -17.06 5.88 16.85
N ALA A 178 -16.86 4.71 17.48
CA ALA A 178 -17.53 3.48 17.07
C ALA A 178 -19.05 3.58 17.22
N VAL A 179 -19.50 4.06 18.38
CA VAL A 179 -20.93 4.27 18.64
C VAL A 179 -21.52 5.34 17.72
N HIS A 180 -20.78 6.42 17.48
CA HIS A 180 -21.24 7.49 16.56
C HIS A 180 -21.45 6.99 15.14
N LEU A 181 -20.52 6.17 14.60
CA LEU A 181 -20.55 5.73 13.21
C LEU A 181 -21.41 4.49 12.96
N ALA A 182 -21.47 3.56 13.92
CA ALA A 182 -22.11 2.27 13.73
C ALA A 182 -23.27 1.99 14.72
N GLY A 183 -23.56 2.93 15.62
CA GLY A 183 -24.59 2.77 16.66
C GLY A 183 -24.12 1.92 17.86
N THR A 184 -23.26 0.93 17.64
CA THR A 184 -22.67 0.08 18.68
C THR A 184 -21.21 -0.22 18.39
N GLU A 185 -20.47 -0.67 19.42
CA GLU A 185 -19.08 -1.11 19.25
C GLU A 185 -19.00 -2.37 18.38
N GLU A 186 -19.91 -3.33 18.56
CA GLU A 186 -19.97 -4.57 17.81
C GLU A 186 -20.25 -4.32 16.31
N GLY A 187 -21.13 -3.38 16.01
CA GLY A 187 -21.41 -2.93 14.64
C GLY A 187 -20.14 -2.39 13.97
N PHE A 188 -19.39 -1.58 14.69
CA PHE A 188 -18.13 -1.02 14.19
C PHE A 188 -17.05 -2.10 14.02
N VAL A 189 -16.93 -3.05 14.95
CA VAL A 189 -16.01 -4.21 14.87
C VAL A 189 -16.32 -5.05 13.63
N SER A 190 -17.58 -5.24 13.29
CA SER A 190 -17.98 -5.94 12.04
C SER A 190 -17.43 -5.21 10.80
N VAL A 191 -17.47 -3.88 10.79
CA VAL A 191 -16.89 -3.06 9.71
C VAL A 191 -15.37 -3.19 9.69
N MET A 192 -14.69 -3.16 10.87
CA MET A 192 -13.24 -3.38 10.96
C MET A 192 -12.83 -4.71 10.34
N ASN A 193 -13.52 -5.81 10.65
CA ASN A 193 -13.24 -7.13 10.10
C ASN A 193 -13.52 -7.22 8.60
N SER A 194 -14.53 -6.51 8.10
CA SER A 194 -14.78 -6.39 6.65
C SER A 194 -13.62 -5.70 5.93
N TYR A 195 -13.06 -4.64 6.52
CA TYR A 195 -11.86 -4.00 5.98
C TYR A 195 -10.61 -4.88 6.10
N ALA A 196 -10.45 -5.63 7.19
CA ALA A 196 -9.35 -6.59 7.34
C ALA A 196 -9.31 -7.59 6.17
N GLN A 197 -10.46 -8.16 5.80
CA GLN A 197 -10.59 -9.03 4.64
C GLN A 197 -10.25 -8.32 3.33
N LYS A 198 -10.78 -7.12 3.09
CA LYS A 198 -10.52 -6.32 1.88
C LYS A 198 -9.04 -5.95 1.72
N LEU A 199 -8.36 -5.70 2.83
CA LEU A 199 -6.93 -5.37 2.86
C LEU A 199 -6.03 -6.61 2.79
N GLY A 200 -6.59 -7.82 2.85
CA GLY A 200 -5.85 -9.07 2.81
C GLY A 200 -5.12 -9.40 4.10
N LEU A 201 -5.60 -8.92 5.25
CA LEU A 201 -5.07 -9.26 6.58
C LEU A 201 -5.54 -10.66 6.98
N LYS A 202 -4.85 -11.67 6.50
CA LYS A 202 -5.31 -13.07 6.54
C LYS A 202 -5.31 -13.70 7.93
N ASN A 203 -4.45 -13.20 8.82
CA ASN A 203 -4.27 -13.70 10.18
C ASN A 203 -4.69 -12.65 11.23
N THR A 204 -5.68 -11.81 10.89
CA THR A 204 -6.17 -10.75 11.77
C THR A 204 -7.66 -10.87 12.00
N HIS A 205 -8.05 -10.75 13.27
CA HIS A 205 -9.43 -10.61 13.69
C HIS A 205 -9.51 -9.58 14.81
N PHE A 206 -10.45 -8.66 14.72
CA PHE A 206 -10.73 -7.66 15.73
C PHE A 206 -11.98 -8.06 16.50
N SER A 207 -11.91 -8.04 17.83
CA SER A 207 -13.04 -8.27 18.75
C SER A 207 -13.48 -6.99 19.46
N ASN A 208 -12.65 -5.94 19.43
CA ASN A 208 -12.93 -4.63 20.02
C ASN A 208 -12.23 -3.52 19.24
N VAL A 209 -12.59 -2.27 19.53
CA VAL A 209 -12.11 -1.09 18.78
C VAL A 209 -10.81 -0.50 19.33
N HIS A 210 -10.31 -0.96 20.47
CA HIS A 210 -9.21 -0.29 21.19
C HIS A 210 -7.99 -1.17 21.46
N GLY A 211 -8.14 -2.51 21.39
CA GLY A 211 -7.05 -3.46 21.59
C GLY A 211 -6.72 -3.76 23.05
N LEU A 212 -7.67 -3.59 23.98
CA LEU A 212 -7.59 -4.24 25.28
C LEU A 212 -7.62 -5.75 25.09
N TYR A 213 -7.08 -6.49 26.05
CA TYR A 213 -6.96 -7.92 25.96
C TYR A 213 -8.31 -8.60 25.70
N ASP A 214 -8.32 -9.44 24.70
CA ASP A 214 -9.39 -10.37 24.35
C ASP A 214 -8.74 -11.47 23.49
N GLU A 215 -9.03 -12.75 23.81
CA GLU A 215 -8.42 -13.89 23.12
C GLU A 215 -8.74 -13.93 21.62
N ASN A 216 -9.89 -13.35 21.22
CA ASN A 216 -10.33 -13.28 19.83
C ASN A 216 -9.77 -12.05 19.09
N ASN A 217 -9.04 -11.15 19.76
CA ASN A 217 -8.41 -9.98 19.16
C ASN A 217 -6.95 -10.29 18.80
N TYR A 218 -6.70 -10.81 17.63
CA TYR A 218 -5.36 -11.23 17.20
C TYR A 218 -4.95 -10.67 15.84
N SER A 219 -3.64 -10.62 15.64
CA SER A 219 -3.01 -10.23 14.37
C SER A 219 -1.62 -10.84 14.25
N THR A 220 -0.81 -10.37 13.28
CA THR A 220 0.58 -10.77 13.07
C THR A 220 1.45 -9.55 12.77
N ALA A 221 2.78 -9.69 12.86
CA ALA A 221 3.70 -8.61 12.47
C ALA A 221 3.53 -8.23 10.99
N TYR A 222 3.30 -9.20 10.12
CA TYR A 222 3.08 -8.99 8.70
C TYR A 222 1.77 -8.23 8.44
N ASP A 223 0.65 -8.69 9.01
CA ASP A 223 -0.65 -8.02 8.81
C ASP A 223 -0.64 -6.60 9.37
N MET A 224 0.06 -6.35 10.49
CA MET A 224 0.20 -4.99 11.03
C MET A 224 1.08 -4.10 10.15
N ALA A 225 2.09 -4.64 9.46
CA ALA A 225 2.84 -3.88 8.46
C ALA A 225 1.98 -3.56 7.22
N LEU A 226 1.16 -4.51 6.75
CA LEU A 226 0.16 -4.28 5.68
C LEU A 226 -0.87 -3.23 6.10
N MET A 227 -1.34 -3.27 7.34
CA MET A 227 -2.26 -2.26 7.87
C MET A 227 -1.62 -0.87 7.88
N GLY A 228 -0.36 -0.76 8.32
CA GLY A 228 0.41 0.48 8.25
C GLY A 228 0.55 1.00 6.80
N ARG A 229 0.80 0.09 5.86
CA ARG A 229 0.86 0.41 4.43
C ARG A 229 -0.47 0.95 3.91
N ALA A 230 -1.58 0.34 4.31
CA ALA A 230 -2.92 0.77 3.91
C ALA A 230 -3.27 2.16 4.44
N VAL A 231 -2.97 2.45 5.71
CA VAL A 231 -3.17 3.78 6.32
C VAL A 231 -2.46 4.86 5.50
N ILE A 232 -1.20 4.64 5.12
CA ILE A 232 -0.41 5.62 4.34
C ILE A 232 -0.99 5.79 2.92
N ARG A 233 -1.32 4.68 2.26
CA ARG A 233 -1.78 4.65 0.87
C ARG A 233 -3.16 5.27 0.69
N ASP A 234 -4.08 4.90 1.57
CA ASP A 234 -5.51 5.17 1.37
C ASP A 234 -5.97 6.47 2.04
N LEU A 235 -5.23 6.94 3.05
CA LEU A 235 -5.59 8.08 3.90
C LEU A 235 -4.50 9.19 3.89
N PRO A 236 -4.08 9.69 2.72
CA PRO A 236 -3.01 10.69 2.65
C PRO A 236 -3.39 12.02 3.33
N GLY A 237 -4.69 12.32 3.47
CA GLY A 237 -5.19 13.52 4.16
C GLY A 237 -5.04 13.43 5.68
N GLU A 238 -5.31 12.27 6.26
CA GLU A 238 -5.29 12.03 7.71
C GLU A 238 -3.91 11.54 8.19
N TYR A 239 -3.11 10.94 7.32
CA TYR A 239 -1.82 10.37 7.68
C TYR A 239 -0.86 11.36 8.39
N PRO A 240 -0.83 12.66 8.06
CA PRO A 240 0.00 13.63 8.81
C PRO A 240 -0.26 13.68 10.32
N LEU A 241 -1.45 13.28 10.79
CA LEU A 241 -1.76 13.21 12.22
C LEU A 241 -0.85 12.23 12.98
N TYR A 242 -0.36 11.18 12.31
CA TYR A 242 0.50 10.16 12.91
C TYR A 242 1.91 10.67 13.25
N SER A 243 2.35 11.75 12.60
CA SER A 243 3.61 12.41 12.87
C SER A 243 3.54 13.49 13.97
N GLN A 244 2.33 13.82 14.44
CA GLN A 244 2.16 14.79 15.50
C GLN A 244 2.76 14.26 16.81
N LYS A 245 3.64 15.06 17.41
CA LYS A 245 4.42 14.67 18.59
C LYS A 245 3.63 14.75 19.88
N GLU A 246 2.61 15.59 19.91
CA GLU A 246 1.80 15.85 21.11
C GLU A 246 0.41 16.33 20.71
N PHE A 247 -0.53 16.17 21.64
CA PHE A 247 -1.87 16.71 21.53
C PHE A 247 -2.37 17.11 22.92
N THR A 248 -2.98 18.28 23.04
CA THR A 248 -3.58 18.78 24.28
C THR A 248 -5.09 18.77 24.15
N PHE A 249 -5.76 18.06 25.06
CA PHE A 249 -7.21 18.06 25.17
C PHE A 249 -7.62 18.36 26.61
N ASN A 250 -8.60 19.24 26.82
CA ASN A 250 -9.07 19.71 28.15
C ASN A 250 -7.91 20.13 29.09
N GLY A 251 -6.90 20.83 28.53
CA GLY A 251 -5.73 21.26 29.31
C GLY A 251 -4.72 20.13 29.60
N ILE A 252 -5.03 18.87 29.28
CA ILE A 252 -4.15 17.72 29.50
C ILE A 252 -3.32 17.47 28.24
N LYS A 253 -2.03 17.78 28.35
CA LYS A 253 -1.05 17.53 27.30
C LYS A 253 -0.55 16.08 27.37
N GLN A 254 -0.63 15.36 26.26
CA GLN A 254 -0.10 14.01 26.13
C GLN A 254 0.83 13.91 24.90
N MET A 255 1.92 13.17 25.08
CA MET A 255 2.92 12.96 24.04
C MET A 255 2.58 11.74 23.21
N ASN A 256 2.92 11.78 21.93
CA ASN A 256 2.92 10.57 21.10
C ASN A 256 3.92 9.56 21.68
N ARG A 257 3.55 8.29 21.71
CA ARG A 257 4.38 7.24 22.32
C ARG A 257 5.41 6.64 21.37
N ASN A 258 5.36 6.98 20.09
CA ASN A 258 6.37 6.57 19.13
C ASN A 258 7.61 7.45 19.29
N ARG A 259 8.60 6.96 20.04
CA ARG A 259 9.87 7.67 20.31
C ARG A 259 10.65 8.01 19.06
N LEU A 260 10.49 7.25 17.98
CA LEU A 260 11.21 7.47 16.73
C LEU A 260 10.80 8.76 16.01
N LEU A 261 9.67 9.38 16.36
CA LEU A 261 9.30 10.71 15.87
C LEU A 261 10.29 11.81 16.30
N TRP A 262 11.13 11.55 17.33
CA TRP A 262 12.17 12.47 17.79
C TRP A 262 13.58 12.08 17.30
N ASP A 263 13.70 11.00 16.51
CA ASP A 263 14.99 10.62 15.89
C ASP A 263 15.34 11.66 14.83
N LYS A 264 16.54 12.27 14.98
CA LYS A 264 17.02 13.30 14.07
C LYS A 264 17.71 12.73 12.81
N THR A 265 17.98 11.43 12.80
CA THR A 265 18.71 10.74 11.72
C THR A 265 17.77 9.99 10.77
N LEU A 266 16.54 9.73 11.22
CA LEU A 266 15.50 9.09 10.44
C LEU A 266 14.30 10.04 10.27
N ASN A 267 13.78 10.14 9.08
CA ASN A 267 12.53 10.87 8.84
C ASN A 267 11.34 9.92 9.08
N VAL A 268 11.05 9.68 10.36
CA VAL A 268 9.93 8.84 10.81
C VAL A 268 8.66 9.71 10.87
N ASP A 269 7.58 9.23 10.25
CA ASP A 269 6.32 9.95 10.14
C ASP A 269 5.08 9.19 10.68
N GLY A 270 5.29 8.09 11.36
CA GLY A 270 4.21 7.28 11.99
C GLY A 270 4.76 5.98 12.55
N ILE A 271 3.93 5.03 13.01
CA ILE A 271 2.48 4.98 12.89
C ILE A 271 1.86 4.78 14.28
N LYS A 272 2.04 3.58 14.92
CA LYS A 272 1.32 3.29 16.16
C LYS A 272 2.10 2.38 17.10
N THR A 273 2.00 2.65 18.40
CA THR A 273 2.51 1.80 19.47
C THR A 273 1.38 0.98 20.10
N GLY A 274 1.74 -0.18 20.66
CA GLY A 274 0.89 -1.03 21.49
C GLY A 274 1.67 -1.56 22.68
N HIS A 275 0.96 -1.93 23.74
CA HIS A 275 1.51 -2.63 24.89
C HIS A 275 0.41 -3.41 25.61
N LEU A 276 0.70 -4.66 25.91
CA LEU A 276 -0.01 -5.54 26.85
C LEU A 276 1.02 -6.32 27.63
N SER A 277 0.74 -6.59 28.90
CA SER A 277 1.66 -7.34 29.77
C SER A 277 1.96 -8.73 29.22
N GLU A 278 0.99 -9.34 28.55
CA GLU A 278 1.05 -10.70 28.00
C GLU A 278 1.93 -10.80 26.75
N VAL A 279 2.05 -9.69 26.01
CA VAL A 279 2.80 -9.63 24.74
C VAL A 279 4.13 -8.92 24.89
N GLY A 280 4.15 -7.81 25.59
CA GLY A 280 5.24 -6.85 25.61
C GLY A 280 4.93 -5.60 24.78
N PHE A 281 5.98 -4.97 24.25
CA PHE A 281 5.90 -3.68 23.58
C PHE A 281 5.89 -3.84 22.07
N ASN A 282 4.88 -3.25 21.40
CA ASN A 282 4.68 -3.31 19.97
C ASN A 282 4.86 -1.93 19.33
N LEU A 283 5.38 -1.88 18.10
CA LEU A 283 5.47 -0.66 17.31
C LEU A 283 5.42 -0.98 15.82
N VAL A 284 4.49 -0.37 15.11
CA VAL A 284 4.54 -0.24 13.65
C VAL A 284 5.01 1.18 13.34
N THR A 285 6.06 1.30 12.54
CA THR A 285 6.62 2.59 12.16
C THR A 285 6.87 2.70 10.66
N SER A 286 6.85 3.91 10.15
CA SER A 286 7.21 4.25 8.78
C SER A 286 8.26 5.34 8.78
N ALA A 287 9.20 5.24 7.84
CA ALA A 287 10.19 6.28 7.59
C ALA A 287 10.45 6.47 6.11
N VAL A 288 10.91 7.68 5.76
CA VAL A 288 11.22 8.09 4.38
C VAL A 288 12.69 8.51 4.28
N LYS A 289 13.38 8.05 3.22
CA LYS A 289 14.72 8.51 2.85
C LYS A 289 14.81 8.66 1.34
N GLY A 290 14.90 9.91 0.87
CA GLY A 290 14.80 10.20 -0.56
C GLY A 290 13.46 9.75 -1.13
N ASN A 291 13.50 8.90 -2.15
CA ASN A 291 12.30 8.30 -2.76
C ASN A 291 11.88 6.95 -2.14
N MET A 292 12.61 6.45 -1.15
CA MET A 292 12.28 5.21 -0.46
C MET A 292 11.37 5.48 0.74
N ARG A 293 10.37 4.63 0.93
CA ARG A 293 9.59 4.53 2.16
C ARG A 293 9.59 3.08 2.64
N LEU A 294 9.93 2.89 3.90
CA LEU A 294 9.93 1.58 4.55
C LEU A 294 8.94 1.55 5.71
N ILE A 295 8.39 0.39 5.95
CA ILE A 295 7.52 0.09 7.10
C ILE A 295 8.17 -1.01 7.89
N ALA A 296 8.35 -0.78 9.19
CA ALA A 296 8.82 -1.80 10.13
C ALA A 296 7.74 -2.07 11.17
N SER A 297 7.51 -3.35 11.46
CA SER A 297 6.61 -3.83 12.51
C SER A 297 7.40 -4.71 13.45
N VAL A 298 7.50 -4.32 14.73
CA VAL A 298 8.15 -5.10 15.80
C VAL A 298 7.12 -5.38 16.88
N ILE A 299 6.98 -6.64 17.24
CA ILE A 299 5.98 -7.13 18.18
C ILE A 299 6.65 -7.88 19.32
N GLY A 300 6.24 -7.58 20.55
CA GLY A 300 6.68 -8.30 21.73
C GLY A 300 8.12 -7.99 22.15
N ALA A 301 8.58 -6.76 21.93
CA ALA A 301 9.84 -6.28 22.50
C ALA A 301 9.76 -6.19 24.04
N LYS A 302 10.90 -6.31 24.73
CA LYS A 302 10.97 -6.33 26.20
C LYS A 302 10.63 -4.99 26.84
N SER A 303 10.89 -3.88 26.15
CA SER A 303 10.64 -2.54 26.66
C SER A 303 10.23 -1.55 25.58
N ASP A 304 9.74 -0.38 25.98
CA ASP A 304 9.49 0.76 25.10
C ASP A 304 10.76 1.24 24.38
N LYS A 305 11.92 1.15 25.05
CA LYS A 305 13.22 1.47 24.45
C LYS A 305 13.60 0.45 23.38
N ASP A 306 13.39 -0.84 23.66
CA ASP A 306 13.78 -1.92 22.74
C ASP A 306 12.91 -1.91 21.47
N ARG A 307 11.57 -1.78 21.58
CA ARG A 307 10.73 -1.67 20.37
C ARG A 307 11.13 -0.51 19.45
N ALA A 308 11.60 0.60 20.04
CA ALA A 308 12.09 1.73 19.26
C ALA A 308 13.47 1.43 18.64
N ALA A 309 14.39 0.83 19.39
CA ALA A 309 15.72 0.45 18.92
C ALA A 309 15.65 -0.59 17.79
N ASP A 310 14.83 -1.62 17.94
CA ASP A 310 14.67 -2.69 16.98
C ASP A 310 14.07 -2.16 15.65
N ASN A 311 12.99 -1.35 15.73
CA ASN A 311 12.43 -0.70 14.54
C ASN A 311 13.47 0.21 13.85
N ARG A 312 14.24 0.97 14.63
CA ARG A 312 15.31 1.82 14.09
C ARG A 312 16.35 1.01 13.35
N ALA A 313 16.78 -0.11 13.92
CA ALA A 313 17.78 -0.99 13.29
C ALA A 313 17.25 -1.60 11.98
N LEU A 314 15.99 -2.05 11.93
CA LEU A 314 15.33 -2.52 10.71
C LEU A 314 15.31 -1.44 9.63
N LEU A 315 14.86 -0.23 9.97
CA LEU A 315 14.80 0.88 9.01
C LEU A 315 16.18 1.24 8.47
N LEU A 316 17.19 1.32 9.34
CA LEU A 316 18.57 1.59 8.92
C LEU A 316 19.12 0.48 8.03
N TYR A 317 18.84 -0.79 8.35
CA TYR A 317 19.22 -1.92 7.51
C TYR A 317 18.64 -1.75 6.09
N GLY A 318 17.34 -1.50 5.97
CA GLY A 318 16.71 -1.28 4.67
C GLY A 318 17.30 -0.08 3.92
N PHE A 319 17.44 1.07 4.59
CA PHE A 319 17.97 2.28 3.94
C PHE A 319 19.45 2.23 3.59
N ASN A 320 20.24 1.40 4.26
CA ASN A 320 21.68 1.29 3.99
C ASN A 320 21.98 0.29 2.87
N TYR A 321 21.26 -0.81 2.81
CA TYR A 321 21.59 -1.92 1.92
C TYR A 321 20.65 -2.06 0.71
N PHE A 322 19.56 -1.31 0.67
CA PHE A 322 18.61 -1.34 -0.44
C PHE A 322 18.43 0.04 -1.06
N GLU A 323 17.93 0.04 -2.28
CA GLU A 323 17.62 1.26 -3.02
C GLU A 323 16.37 1.05 -3.90
N LEU A 324 15.64 2.14 -4.16
CA LEU A 324 14.53 2.11 -5.09
C LEU A 324 15.06 2.38 -6.49
N TYR A 325 14.92 1.39 -7.37
CA TYR A 325 15.30 1.44 -8.76
C TYR A 325 14.04 1.51 -9.64
N THR A 326 13.96 2.52 -10.53
CA THR A 326 12.79 2.75 -11.40
C THR A 326 13.22 2.66 -12.86
N PRO A 327 13.39 1.43 -13.41
CA PRO A 327 13.88 1.23 -14.76
C PRO A 327 12.87 1.60 -15.85
N PHE A 328 11.57 1.56 -15.52
CA PHE A 328 10.51 1.75 -16.50
C PHE A 328 9.57 2.87 -16.07
N ALA A 329 9.47 3.89 -16.92
CA ALA A 329 8.53 4.97 -16.75
C ALA A 329 7.16 4.61 -17.34
N SER A 330 6.11 5.17 -16.75
CA SER A 330 4.74 5.08 -17.27
C SER A 330 4.63 5.67 -18.69
N ALA A 331 3.67 5.18 -19.45
CA ALA A 331 3.29 5.65 -20.79
C ALA A 331 4.43 5.67 -21.83
N LYS A 332 5.59 5.06 -21.55
CA LYS A 332 6.63 4.81 -22.55
C LYS A 332 6.38 3.49 -23.25
N SER A 333 6.50 3.50 -24.59
CA SER A 333 6.47 2.27 -25.36
C SER A 333 7.68 1.41 -25.00
N LEU A 334 7.41 0.20 -24.53
CA LEU A 334 8.43 -0.81 -24.22
C LEU A 334 8.59 -1.79 -25.38
N LEU A 335 7.51 -2.07 -26.11
CA LEU A 335 7.51 -2.90 -27.29
C LEU A 335 6.28 -2.57 -28.15
N THR A 336 6.35 -2.94 -29.43
CA THR A 336 5.26 -2.80 -30.40
C THR A 336 4.84 -4.19 -30.89
N ARG A 337 3.54 -4.40 -31.09
CA ARG A 337 3.01 -5.67 -31.62
C ARG A 337 2.01 -5.42 -32.73
N LYS A 338 2.01 -6.36 -33.71
CA LYS A 338 1.15 -6.31 -34.88
C LYS A 338 -0.32 -6.43 -34.46
N VAL A 339 -1.16 -5.63 -35.09
CA VAL A 339 -2.62 -5.69 -34.97
C VAL A 339 -3.23 -5.96 -36.33
N ARG A 340 -4.06 -7.00 -36.41
CA ARG A 340 -4.84 -7.36 -37.58
C ARG A 340 -6.21 -6.68 -37.56
N MET A 341 -6.77 -6.44 -38.71
CA MET A 341 -8.09 -5.81 -38.90
C MET A 341 -8.23 -4.41 -38.29
N GLY A 342 -7.10 -3.76 -37.99
CA GLY A 342 -7.06 -2.43 -37.39
C GLY A 342 -6.91 -1.31 -38.41
N ASP A 343 -7.28 -0.09 -37.96
CA ASP A 343 -6.97 1.16 -38.67
C ASP A 343 -5.46 1.49 -38.57
N LYS A 344 -4.77 0.91 -37.59
CA LYS A 344 -3.33 0.91 -37.40
C LYS A 344 -2.81 -0.53 -37.45
N GLY A 345 -1.70 -0.77 -38.14
CA GLY A 345 -1.08 -2.10 -38.23
C GLY A 345 -0.38 -2.57 -36.96
N GLU A 346 -0.19 -1.69 -35.98
CA GLU A 346 0.56 -1.96 -34.76
C GLU A 346 -0.06 -1.27 -33.55
N VAL A 347 0.22 -1.83 -32.34
CA VAL A 347 -0.10 -1.25 -31.05
C VAL A 347 1.16 -1.16 -30.20
N ALA A 348 1.39 0.02 -29.61
CA ALA A 348 2.45 0.22 -28.62
C ALA A 348 1.99 -0.28 -27.25
N LEU A 349 2.84 -1.07 -26.60
CA LEU A 349 2.61 -1.61 -25.27
C LEU A 349 3.56 -0.96 -24.26
N GLY A 350 3.04 -0.63 -23.08
CA GLY A 350 3.79 -0.03 -21.99
C GLY A 350 3.13 -0.28 -20.64
N LEU A 351 3.58 0.46 -19.63
CA LEU A 351 3.05 0.39 -18.27
C LEU A 351 2.12 1.57 -18.01
N GLU A 352 1.08 1.34 -17.21
CA GLU A 352 0.20 2.41 -16.74
C GLU A 352 0.92 3.35 -15.76
N ASN A 353 1.72 2.79 -14.86
CA ASN A 353 2.46 3.50 -13.82
C ASN A 353 3.96 3.21 -13.93
N ASN A 354 4.79 4.08 -13.33
CA ASN A 354 6.21 3.81 -13.18
C ASN A 354 6.41 2.50 -12.40
N LEU A 355 7.31 1.65 -12.89
CA LEU A 355 7.69 0.44 -12.18
C LEU A 355 8.91 0.73 -11.31
N SER A 356 8.67 0.83 -10.01
CA SER A 356 9.69 1.01 -8.99
C SER A 356 9.92 -0.29 -8.24
N LEU A 357 11.17 -0.69 -8.13
CA LEU A 357 11.62 -1.95 -7.54
C LEU A 357 12.58 -1.67 -6.39
N LEU A 358 12.33 -2.23 -5.23
CA LEU A 358 13.32 -2.23 -4.17
C LEU A 358 14.32 -3.36 -4.41
N ILE A 359 15.58 -3.00 -4.60
CA ILE A 359 16.67 -3.92 -4.89
C ILE A 359 17.86 -3.69 -3.96
N PRO A 360 18.71 -4.70 -3.77
CA PRO A 360 20.02 -4.49 -3.14
C PRO A 360 20.83 -3.41 -3.88
N ARG A 361 21.50 -2.55 -3.13
CA ARG A 361 22.32 -1.49 -3.73
C ARG A 361 23.35 -2.06 -4.68
N GLY A 362 23.46 -1.44 -5.86
CA GLY A 362 24.44 -1.85 -6.89
C GLY A 362 24.10 -3.15 -7.62
N SER A 363 22.88 -3.70 -7.45
CA SER A 363 22.46 -4.93 -8.12
C SER A 363 21.69 -4.70 -9.44
N GLN A 364 21.64 -3.46 -9.95
CA GLN A 364 20.89 -3.11 -11.16
C GLN A 364 21.27 -3.96 -12.37
N GLN A 365 22.58 -4.32 -12.50
CA GLN A 365 23.09 -5.13 -13.61
C GLN A 365 22.62 -6.60 -13.59
N LYS A 366 22.10 -7.06 -12.44
CA LYS A 366 21.56 -8.41 -12.29
C LYS A 366 20.07 -8.50 -12.61
N ILE A 367 19.46 -7.37 -13.00
CA ILE A 367 18.05 -7.32 -13.37
C ILE A 367 17.87 -7.84 -14.79
N SER A 368 17.02 -8.84 -14.93
CA SER A 368 16.55 -9.34 -16.20
C SER A 368 15.06 -9.03 -16.40
N VAL A 369 14.68 -8.85 -17.66
CA VAL A 369 13.32 -8.45 -18.04
C VAL A 369 12.83 -9.40 -19.12
N SER A 370 11.59 -9.88 -18.94
CA SER A 370 10.92 -10.70 -19.95
C SER A 370 9.46 -10.28 -20.12
N TYR A 371 8.93 -10.49 -21.32
CA TYR A 371 7.55 -10.15 -21.67
C TYR A 371 6.73 -11.43 -21.85
N ARG A 372 5.59 -11.52 -21.17
CA ARG A 372 4.59 -12.56 -21.40
C ARG A 372 3.38 -11.93 -22.05
N LEU A 373 3.17 -12.17 -23.33
CA LEU A 373 2.04 -11.64 -24.10
C LEU A 373 0.90 -12.65 -24.13
N LYS A 374 -0.35 -12.16 -24.16
CA LYS A 374 -1.55 -12.99 -24.33
C LYS A 374 -1.62 -13.64 -25.72
N SER A 375 -1.02 -12.97 -26.71
CA SER A 375 -0.93 -13.46 -28.10
C SER A 375 0.30 -12.84 -28.77
N PRO A 376 0.91 -13.51 -29.75
CA PRO A 376 1.98 -12.93 -30.56
C PRO A 376 1.50 -11.77 -31.45
N GLU A 377 0.23 -11.81 -31.89
CA GLU A 377 -0.46 -10.76 -32.64
C GLU A 377 -1.81 -10.49 -32.01
N PHE A 378 -2.34 -9.30 -32.19
CA PHE A 378 -3.63 -8.89 -31.65
C PHE A 378 -4.61 -8.56 -32.79
N THR A 379 -5.90 -8.50 -32.47
CA THR A 379 -6.97 -8.15 -33.40
C THR A 379 -7.70 -6.90 -32.90
N ALA A 380 -7.93 -5.96 -33.81
CA ALA A 380 -8.73 -4.77 -33.53
C ALA A 380 -10.22 -5.13 -33.32
N PRO A 381 -10.99 -4.32 -32.53
CA PRO A 381 -10.55 -3.08 -31.90
C PRO A 381 -9.83 -3.30 -30.57
N ILE A 382 -8.85 -2.45 -30.24
CA ILE A 382 -8.12 -2.45 -28.98
C ILE A 382 -8.27 -1.08 -28.35
N LYS A 383 -8.78 -1.02 -27.12
CA LYS A 383 -8.88 0.22 -26.36
C LYS A 383 -7.59 0.48 -25.59
N LYS A 384 -7.18 1.73 -25.50
CA LYS A 384 -6.12 2.19 -24.59
C LYS A 384 -6.38 1.67 -23.19
N GLY A 385 -5.34 1.19 -22.51
CA GLY A 385 -5.46 0.58 -21.17
C GLY A 385 -5.83 -0.91 -21.17
N THR A 386 -6.14 -1.50 -22.34
CA THR A 386 -6.40 -2.95 -22.44
C THR A 386 -5.13 -3.72 -22.07
N VAL A 387 -5.23 -4.65 -21.11
CA VAL A 387 -4.10 -5.51 -20.70
C VAL A 387 -3.86 -6.59 -21.75
N LEU A 388 -2.73 -6.52 -22.43
CA LEU A 388 -2.33 -7.41 -23.52
C LEU A 388 -1.19 -8.37 -23.14
N GLY A 389 -0.62 -8.22 -21.94
CA GLY A 389 0.45 -9.07 -21.45
C GLY A 389 0.90 -8.68 -20.06
N ALA A 390 2.09 -9.13 -19.69
CA ALA A 390 2.78 -8.77 -18.47
C ALA A 390 4.29 -8.58 -18.73
N LEU A 391 4.88 -7.66 -17.98
CA LEU A 391 6.31 -7.42 -17.89
C LEU A 391 6.80 -8.08 -16.60
N ASP A 392 7.60 -9.14 -16.72
CA ASP A 392 8.23 -9.80 -15.59
C ASP A 392 9.64 -9.25 -15.39
N VAL A 393 9.94 -8.77 -14.19
CA VAL A 393 11.26 -8.28 -13.80
C VAL A 393 11.83 -9.18 -12.72
N ARG A 394 13.03 -9.68 -12.94
CA ARG A 394 13.73 -10.59 -12.03
C ARG A 394 15.06 -9.99 -11.60
N LEU A 395 15.46 -10.32 -10.39
CA LEU A 395 16.82 -10.16 -9.88
C LEU A 395 17.44 -11.55 -9.78
N ASP A 396 18.44 -11.84 -10.58
CA ASP A 396 18.92 -13.20 -10.78
C ASP A 396 17.75 -14.16 -11.16
N LYS A 397 17.39 -15.10 -10.28
CA LYS A 397 16.27 -16.05 -10.48
C LYS A 397 14.96 -15.57 -9.83
N ASP A 398 15.00 -14.60 -8.95
CA ASP A 398 13.86 -14.17 -8.14
C ASP A 398 12.96 -13.20 -8.90
N LEU A 399 11.69 -13.51 -9.02
CA LEU A 399 10.69 -12.60 -9.60
C LEU A 399 10.43 -11.44 -8.61
N LEU A 400 10.86 -10.23 -9.01
CA LEU A 400 10.64 -9.01 -8.22
C LEU A 400 9.24 -8.43 -8.47
N SER A 401 8.79 -8.45 -9.72
CA SER A 401 7.52 -7.88 -10.13
C SER A 401 7.01 -8.51 -11.41
N SER A 402 5.68 -8.56 -11.55
CA SER A 402 4.97 -8.86 -12.79
C SER A 402 3.94 -7.76 -13.01
N ALA A 403 4.27 -6.80 -13.88
CA ALA A 403 3.44 -5.62 -14.15
C ALA A 403 2.61 -5.81 -15.42
N PRO A 404 1.32 -5.39 -15.45
CA PRO A 404 0.50 -5.52 -16.65
C PRO A 404 1.04 -4.62 -17.76
N LEU A 405 1.20 -5.21 -18.96
CA LEU A 405 1.46 -4.49 -20.20
C LEU A 405 0.13 -4.10 -20.83
N ILE A 406 -0.08 -2.81 -20.99
CA ILE A 406 -1.30 -2.23 -21.55
C ILE A 406 -1.06 -1.63 -22.94
N ALA A 407 -2.12 -1.55 -23.73
CA ALA A 407 -2.13 -0.73 -24.93
C ALA A 407 -2.01 0.75 -24.57
N LEU A 408 -1.05 1.46 -25.16
CA LEU A 408 -0.82 2.88 -24.91
C LEU A 408 -1.75 3.79 -25.72
N ASP A 409 -2.28 3.26 -26.83
CA ASP A 409 -3.17 3.97 -27.75
C ASP A 409 -4.38 3.11 -28.11
N ASP A 410 -5.44 3.77 -28.61
CA ASP A 410 -6.55 3.08 -29.25
C ASP A 410 -6.14 2.60 -30.64
N VAL A 411 -6.58 1.39 -31.02
CA VAL A 411 -6.56 0.87 -32.38
C VAL A 411 -8.01 0.57 -32.76
N GLY A 412 -8.54 1.34 -33.68
CA GLY A 412 -9.89 1.19 -34.23
C GLY A 412 -9.99 0.05 -35.22
N GLU A 413 -11.20 -0.28 -35.67
CA GLU A 413 -11.40 -1.22 -36.77
C GLU A 413 -10.93 -0.62 -38.09
N GLY A 414 -10.19 -1.39 -38.88
CA GLY A 414 -9.75 -1.01 -40.21
C GLY A 414 -10.90 -0.96 -41.22
N GLY A 415 -10.67 -0.30 -42.34
CA GLY A 415 -11.61 -0.24 -43.46
C GLY A 415 -11.90 -1.63 -44.08
N PHE A 416 -12.97 -1.71 -44.87
CA PHE A 416 -13.45 -2.96 -45.46
C PHE A 416 -12.35 -3.76 -46.21
N PHE A 417 -11.49 -3.10 -46.96
CA PHE A 417 -10.41 -3.74 -47.70
C PHE A 417 -9.31 -4.32 -46.83
N SER A 418 -8.89 -3.60 -45.79
CA SER A 418 -7.92 -4.05 -44.82
C SER A 418 -8.42 -5.30 -44.06
N ARG A 419 -9.67 -5.28 -43.59
CA ARG A 419 -10.31 -6.39 -42.89
C ARG A 419 -10.46 -7.64 -43.75
N THR A 420 -10.80 -7.48 -45.04
CA THR A 420 -10.95 -8.60 -45.97
C THR A 420 -9.60 -9.25 -46.30
N TRP A 421 -8.56 -8.43 -46.53
CA TRP A 421 -7.20 -8.91 -46.77
C TRP A 421 -6.63 -9.64 -45.53
N ASP A 422 -6.78 -9.09 -44.37
CA ASP A 422 -6.32 -9.72 -43.11
C ASP A 422 -7.05 -11.06 -42.86
N ARG A 423 -8.36 -11.17 -43.15
CA ARG A 423 -9.10 -12.43 -43.05
C ARG A 423 -8.53 -13.51 -43.99
N ILE A 424 -8.23 -13.14 -45.21
CA ILE A 424 -7.62 -14.05 -46.19
C ILE A 424 -6.26 -14.53 -45.68
N MET A 425 -5.42 -13.61 -45.20
CA MET A 425 -4.09 -13.94 -44.67
C MET A 425 -4.17 -14.81 -43.43
N MET A 426 -5.12 -14.57 -42.52
CA MET A 426 -5.33 -15.41 -41.34
C MET A 426 -5.74 -16.84 -41.70
N PHE A 427 -6.52 -17.03 -42.75
CA PHE A 427 -6.89 -18.36 -43.26
C PHE A 427 -5.69 -19.15 -43.76
N PHE A 428 -4.71 -18.47 -44.38
CA PHE A 428 -3.50 -19.11 -44.90
C PHE A 428 -2.36 -19.27 -43.89
N THR A 429 -2.35 -18.47 -42.78
CA THR A 429 -1.30 -18.50 -41.74
C THR A 429 -1.74 -19.17 -40.42
N GLY A 430 -3.01 -19.53 -40.27
CA GLY A 430 -3.61 -20.11 -39.07
C GLY A 430 -3.38 -21.61 -38.94
N GLY A 431 -2.17 -22.07 -38.74
CA GLY A 431 -1.86 -23.48 -38.54
C GLY A 431 -0.52 -23.81 -37.87
N GLY A 432 0.19 -22.80 -37.38
CA GLY A 432 1.49 -23.02 -36.75
C GLY A 432 1.48 -22.58 -35.30
N GLU A 433 1.44 -23.53 -34.36
CA GLU A 433 1.86 -23.31 -32.97
C GLU A 433 3.36 -22.95 -33.02
N THR A 434 3.67 -21.67 -32.84
CA THR A 434 5.04 -21.20 -32.68
C THR A 434 5.34 -21.06 -31.18
N GLU A 435 6.19 -21.95 -30.69
CA GLU A 435 6.84 -21.75 -29.37
C GLU A 435 7.46 -20.36 -29.32
N ILE A 436 7.01 -19.58 -28.38
CA ILE A 436 7.52 -18.21 -28.12
C ILE A 436 8.87 -18.35 -27.45
N LYS A 437 9.96 -18.25 -28.17
CA LYS A 437 11.28 -18.03 -27.60
C LYS A 437 11.32 -16.64 -26.96
N SER A 438 11.71 -16.60 -25.70
CA SER A 438 11.97 -15.38 -24.96
C SER A 438 13.15 -14.62 -25.59
N ASP A 439 12.91 -13.43 -26.13
CA ASP A 439 13.98 -12.51 -26.49
C ASP A 439 14.61 -11.94 -25.24
N GLU A 440 15.70 -12.54 -24.79
CA GLU A 440 16.59 -11.96 -23.77
C GLU A 440 17.39 -10.83 -24.45
N LYS A 441 17.11 -9.59 -24.04
CA LYS A 441 18.05 -8.49 -24.23
C LYS A 441 18.86 -8.29 -22.96
N LYS A 442 20.18 -8.47 -23.11
CA LYS A 442 21.21 -8.10 -22.12
C LYS A 442 21.25 -6.60 -21.87
#